data_475d3e80df86b15ae89b36161fa18bfb
#
_entry.id   475d3e80df86b15ae89b36161fa18bfb
#
_cell.length_a   1.000
_cell.length_b   1.000
_cell.length_c   1.000
_cell.angle_alpha   90.00
_cell.angle_beta   90.00
_cell.angle_gamma   90.00
#
_symmetry.space_group_name_H-M   'P 1'
#
loop_
_entity.id
_entity.type
_entity.pdbx_description
1 polymer ?
#
loop_
_entity_poly.entity_id
_entity_poly.type
_entity_poly.pdbx_seq_one_letter_code
_entity_poly.pdbx_strand_id
1 'polypeptide(L)'
;MKKYFLIISLFICFNLTAAEIEIISDKPGDGKKIIHHSWVQIEYTGSFESGKVFDTNIGKDRPLVVKMGMKEVIPGFEQGIIGTTKGTKRKIKIPAELAYGEKGGGDVIPPNTDLIFEFEIIDVLDPHYKMIDSEELIEKINNNSVALDIRLESQWENGVIKGTFQETAFNKD
;
A
#
# COMPACT_ATOMS: atom_id res chain seq x y z
N MET A 1 -29.86 -44.36 -41.71
CA MET A 1 -28.50 -44.10 -41.20
C MET A 1 -28.44 -42.65 -40.73
N LYS A 2 -28.53 -42.42 -39.41
CA LYS A 2 -28.45 -41.06 -38.84
C LYS A 2 -26.97 -40.75 -38.54
N LYS A 3 -26.41 -39.74 -39.20
CA LYS A 3 -25.07 -39.23 -38.95
C LYS A 3 -25.14 -38.27 -37.75
N TYR A 4 -24.56 -38.65 -36.64
CA TYR A 4 -24.36 -37.74 -35.50
C TYR A 4 -23.12 -36.90 -35.78
N PHE A 5 -23.31 -35.57 -35.87
CA PHE A 5 -22.25 -34.59 -35.99
C PHE A 5 -21.78 -34.23 -34.54
N LEU A 6 -20.62 -34.71 -34.17
CA LEU A 6 -20.02 -34.42 -32.88
C LEU A 6 -19.37 -33.02 -32.94
N ILE A 7 -20.00 -32.01 -32.36
CA ILE A 7 -19.43 -30.68 -32.20
C ILE A 7 -18.51 -30.73 -30.97
N ILE A 8 -17.20 -30.83 -31.21
CA ILE A 8 -16.20 -30.65 -30.16
C ILE A 8 -16.06 -29.15 -29.93
N SER A 9 -16.71 -28.65 -28.86
CA SER A 9 -16.50 -27.28 -28.39
C SER A 9 -15.15 -27.20 -27.69
N LEU A 10 -14.18 -26.58 -28.38
CA LEU A 10 -12.88 -26.27 -27.79
C LEU A 10 -13.04 -25.12 -26.80
N PHE A 11 -13.16 -25.45 -25.52
CA PHE A 11 -13.12 -24.47 -24.43
C PHE A 11 -11.68 -23.96 -24.28
N ILE A 12 -11.37 -22.83 -24.93
CA ILE A 12 -10.13 -22.09 -24.64
C ILE A 12 -10.32 -21.43 -23.28
N CYS A 13 -9.79 -22.06 -22.23
CA CYS A 13 -9.62 -21.39 -20.94
C CYS A 13 -8.60 -20.26 -21.10
N PHE A 14 -9.07 -19.03 -21.24
CA PHE A 14 -8.24 -17.85 -21.06
C PHE A 14 -7.92 -17.76 -19.57
N ASN A 15 -6.72 -18.21 -19.20
CA ASN A 15 -6.20 -17.92 -17.85
C ASN A 15 -5.88 -16.41 -17.79
N LEU A 16 -6.82 -15.64 -17.25
CA LEU A 16 -6.57 -14.25 -16.88
C LEU A 16 -5.73 -14.28 -15.60
N THR A 17 -4.41 -14.35 -15.73
CA THR A 17 -3.52 -14.17 -14.59
C THR A 17 -3.54 -12.69 -14.22
N ALA A 18 -3.94 -12.38 -12.99
CA ALA A 18 -3.79 -11.03 -12.47
C ALA A 18 -2.30 -10.65 -12.47
N ALA A 19 -2.01 -9.38 -12.77
CA ALA A 19 -0.63 -8.89 -12.68
C ALA A 19 -0.15 -8.99 -11.24
N GLU A 20 1.02 -9.59 -11.04
CA GLU A 20 1.65 -9.77 -9.73
C GLU A 20 3.07 -9.21 -9.74
N ILE A 21 3.53 -8.74 -8.60
CA ILE A 21 4.93 -8.34 -8.45
C ILE A 21 5.83 -9.57 -8.37
N GLU A 22 7.04 -9.46 -8.89
CA GLU A 22 8.09 -10.47 -8.74
C GLU A 22 9.08 -10.03 -7.66
N ILE A 23 9.35 -10.89 -6.68
CA ILE A 23 10.39 -10.65 -5.68
C ILE A 23 11.71 -11.19 -6.22
N ILE A 24 12.61 -10.28 -6.62
CA ILE A 24 13.94 -10.62 -7.16
C ILE A 24 14.89 -11.01 -6.03
N SER A 25 14.87 -10.26 -4.93
CA SER A 25 15.63 -10.59 -3.72
C SER A 25 14.90 -10.10 -2.48
N ASP A 26 15.07 -10.84 -1.38
CA ASP A 26 14.46 -10.53 -0.09
C ASP A 26 15.42 -10.86 1.05
N LYS A 27 15.69 -9.84 1.86
CA LYS A 27 16.38 -10.00 3.14
C LYS A 27 15.45 -9.46 4.22
N PRO A 28 14.66 -10.34 4.88
CA PRO A 28 13.74 -9.92 5.91
C PRO A 28 14.45 -9.20 7.05
N GLY A 29 13.79 -8.18 7.60
CA GLY A 29 14.16 -7.61 8.89
C GLY A 29 13.52 -8.39 10.04
N ASP A 30 13.85 -8.01 11.26
CA ASP A 30 13.36 -8.62 12.50
C ASP A 30 12.50 -7.66 13.34
N GLY A 31 12.26 -6.47 12.83
CA GLY A 31 11.51 -5.43 13.53
C GLY A 31 10.00 -5.56 13.38
N LYS A 32 9.32 -4.46 13.65
CA LYS A 32 7.86 -4.37 13.61
C LYS A 32 7.31 -4.67 12.22
N LYS A 33 6.24 -5.48 12.17
CA LYS A 33 5.55 -5.85 10.93
C LYS A 33 4.69 -4.70 10.41
N ILE A 34 4.73 -4.50 9.10
CA ILE A 34 3.92 -3.53 8.38
C ILE A 34 2.56 -4.14 8.07
N ILE A 35 1.51 -3.44 8.50
CA ILE A 35 0.10 -3.75 8.22
C ILE A 35 -0.57 -2.57 7.54
N HIS A 36 -1.82 -2.71 7.12
CA HIS A 36 -2.62 -1.57 6.65
C HIS A 36 -2.67 -0.46 7.69
N HIS A 37 -2.62 0.78 7.23
CA HIS A 37 -2.55 2.02 8.02
C HIS A 37 -1.26 2.25 8.81
N SER A 38 -0.26 1.37 8.73
CA SER A 38 1.08 1.67 9.24
C SER A 38 1.68 2.87 8.49
N TRP A 39 2.33 3.77 9.23
CA TRP A 39 3.24 4.74 8.64
C TRP A 39 4.61 4.10 8.50
N VAL A 40 5.20 4.20 7.33
CA VAL A 40 6.46 3.52 7.00
C VAL A 40 7.45 4.52 6.46
N GLN A 41 8.67 4.49 6.99
CA GLN A 41 9.81 5.23 6.47
C GLN A 41 10.64 4.31 5.59
N ILE A 42 10.91 4.74 4.35
CA ILE A 42 11.49 3.92 3.30
C ILE A 42 12.61 4.67 2.61
N GLU A 43 13.76 4.02 2.46
CA GLU A 43 14.76 4.38 1.46
C GLU A 43 14.58 3.49 0.24
N TYR A 44 14.65 4.08 -0.97
CA TYR A 44 14.45 3.33 -2.19
C TYR A 44 15.24 3.86 -3.38
N THR A 45 15.38 2.99 -4.36
CA THR A 45 15.83 3.33 -5.71
C THR A 45 14.90 2.68 -6.71
N GLY A 46 14.33 3.47 -7.61
CA GLY A 46 13.55 3.03 -8.76
C GLY A 46 14.41 3.06 -10.02
N SER A 47 14.43 1.98 -10.76
CA SER A 47 15.19 1.82 -12.00
C SER A 47 14.38 1.07 -13.06
N PHE A 48 14.78 1.25 -14.31
CA PHE A 48 14.34 0.40 -15.42
C PHE A 48 15.09 -0.93 -15.42
N GLU A 49 14.60 -1.92 -16.15
CA GLU A 49 15.31 -3.20 -16.34
C GLU A 49 16.73 -3.05 -16.92
N SER A 50 16.96 -1.97 -17.66
CA SER A 50 18.30 -1.61 -18.16
C SER A 50 19.29 -1.19 -17.06
N GLY A 51 18.80 -1.03 -15.82
CA GLY A 51 19.59 -0.50 -14.69
C GLY A 51 19.63 1.03 -14.61
N LYS A 52 19.04 1.76 -15.58
CA LYS A 52 18.97 3.22 -15.52
C LYS A 52 18.04 3.64 -14.39
N VAL A 53 18.57 4.37 -13.39
CA VAL A 53 17.79 4.93 -12.28
C VAL A 53 16.94 6.09 -12.78
N PHE A 54 15.65 6.10 -12.41
CA PHE A 54 14.73 7.21 -12.71
C PHE A 54 14.36 7.99 -11.46
N ASP A 55 14.38 7.35 -10.28
CA ASP A 55 14.11 8.02 -9.01
C ASP A 55 14.83 7.32 -7.84
N THR A 56 15.23 8.11 -6.84
CA THR A 56 15.80 7.59 -5.59
C THR A 56 15.75 8.66 -4.51
N ASN A 57 15.61 8.22 -3.25
CA ASN A 57 15.79 9.09 -2.09
C ASN A 57 17.05 8.77 -1.29
N ILE A 58 17.86 7.83 -1.74
CA ILE A 58 19.15 7.51 -1.09
C ILE A 58 20.06 8.72 -1.19
N GLY A 59 20.64 9.12 -0.07
CA GLY A 59 21.49 10.32 0.02
C GLY A 59 20.74 11.65 0.08
N LYS A 60 19.40 11.62 0.14
CA LYS A 60 18.57 12.79 0.45
C LYS A 60 18.36 12.91 1.97
N ASP A 61 18.10 14.12 2.45
CA ASP A 61 18.00 14.40 3.90
C ASP A 61 16.79 13.75 4.58
N ARG A 62 15.86 13.17 3.81
CA ARG A 62 14.62 12.58 4.35
C ARG A 62 14.25 11.27 3.64
N PRO A 63 13.94 10.22 4.41
CA PRO A 63 13.31 9.03 3.84
C PRO A 63 11.91 9.36 3.32
N LEU A 64 11.41 8.54 2.40
CA LEU A 64 10.02 8.59 1.99
C LEU A 64 9.15 8.10 3.15
N VAL A 65 8.15 8.88 3.53
CA VAL A 65 7.17 8.50 4.55
C VAL A 65 5.83 8.28 3.86
N VAL A 66 5.28 7.08 3.97
CA VAL A 66 3.99 6.72 3.37
C VAL A 66 3.08 6.03 4.36
N LYS A 67 1.79 6.24 4.23
CA LYS A 67 0.76 5.52 4.97
C LYS A 67 0.21 4.38 4.11
N MET A 68 0.39 3.15 4.56
CA MET A 68 -0.08 1.96 3.84
C MET A 68 -1.60 1.94 3.73
N GLY A 69 -2.12 1.59 2.55
CA GLY A 69 -3.56 1.53 2.28
C GLY A 69 -4.16 2.85 1.78
N MET A 70 -3.38 3.93 1.67
CA MET A 70 -3.88 5.25 1.25
C MET A 70 -3.63 5.56 -0.23
N LYS A 71 -3.04 4.62 -0.98
CA LYS A 71 -2.71 4.79 -2.42
C LYS A 71 -1.79 5.99 -2.69
N GLU A 72 -0.88 6.27 -1.76
CA GLU A 72 0.11 7.35 -1.89
C GLU A 72 1.27 6.95 -2.81
N VAL A 73 1.42 5.66 -3.10
CA VAL A 73 2.41 5.07 -4.00
C VAL A 73 1.72 4.15 -5.01
N ILE A 74 2.46 3.75 -6.06
CA ILE A 74 1.93 2.80 -7.06
C ILE A 74 1.55 1.46 -6.40
N PRO A 75 0.49 0.79 -6.90
CA PRO A 75 -0.04 -0.42 -6.26
C PRO A 75 1.00 -1.52 -6.06
N GLY A 76 1.86 -1.77 -7.03
CA GLY A 76 2.90 -2.80 -6.93
C GLY A 76 3.94 -2.50 -5.87
N PHE A 77 4.29 -1.23 -5.64
CA PHE A 77 5.23 -0.85 -4.59
C PHE A 77 4.61 -1.09 -3.20
N GLU A 78 3.35 -0.71 -3.02
CA GLU A 78 2.61 -0.96 -1.79
C GLU A 78 2.49 -2.46 -1.49
N GLN A 79 2.17 -3.29 -2.50
CA GLN A 79 2.12 -4.76 -2.38
C GLN A 79 3.47 -5.33 -1.94
N GLY A 80 4.57 -4.78 -2.47
CA GLY A 80 5.92 -5.20 -2.11
C GLY A 80 6.30 -4.91 -0.66
N ILE A 81 5.67 -3.92 -0.04
CA ILE A 81 5.97 -3.44 1.32
C ILE A 81 5.07 -4.09 2.36
N ILE A 82 3.76 -4.19 2.11
CA ILE A 82 2.81 -4.77 3.06
C ILE A 82 3.25 -6.19 3.46
N GLY A 83 3.22 -6.46 4.76
CA GLY A 83 3.60 -7.75 5.33
C GLY A 83 5.10 -7.89 5.61
N THR A 84 5.95 -6.97 5.16
CA THR A 84 7.36 -6.93 5.55
C THR A 84 7.54 -6.38 6.96
N THR A 85 8.77 -6.30 7.42
CA THR A 85 9.14 -5.82 8.75
C THR A 85 10.17 -4.70 8.65
N LYS A 86 10.27 -3.88 9.70
CA LYS A 86 11.39 -2.92 9.83
C LYS A 86 12.73 -3.65 9.66
N GLY A 87 13.63 -3.05 8.89
CA GLY A 87 14.94 -3.61 8.51
C GLY A 87 14.91 -4.51 7.29
N THR A 88 13.74 -4.77 6.68
CA THR A 88 13.67 -5.52 5.42
C THR A 88 14.34 -4.76 4.30
N LYS A 89 15.21 -5.44 3.55
CA LYS A 89 15.75 -4.99 2.26
C LYS A 89 15.22 -5.89 1.17
N ARG A 90 14.53 -5.31 0.20
CA ARG A 90 13.86 -6.09 -0.85
C ARG A 90 14.05 -5.42 -2.21
N LYS A 91 14.19 -6.26 -3.23
CA LYS A 91 14.17 -5.85 -4.62
C LYS A 91 13.02 -6.55 -5.32
N ILE A 92 12.18 -5.76 -5.99
CA ILE A 92 11.00 -6.25 -6.69
C ILE A 92 10.96 -5.74 -8.12
N LYS A 93 10.34 -6.54 -9.00
CA LYS A 93 9.91 -6.09 -10.31
C LYS A 93 8.40 -5.88 -10.26
N ILE A 94 7.97 -4.73 -10.71
CA ILE A 94 6.57 -4.30 -10.74
C ILE A 94 6.16 -4.23 -12.20
N PRO A 95 5.19 -5.04 -12.65
CA PRO A 95 4.67 -4.95 -14.01
C PRO A 95 3.95 -3.61 -14.22
N ALA A 96 3.92 -3.16 -15.47
CA ALA A 96 3.37 -1.85 -15.83
C ALA A 96 1.94 -1.63 -15.31
N GLU A 97 1.10 -2.65 -15.28
CA GLU A 97 -0.30 -2.60 -14.80
C GLU A 97 -0.42 -2.24 -13.32
N LEU A 98 0.60 -2.60 -12.52
CA LEU A 98 0.68 -2.28 -11.10
C LEU A 98 1.55 -1.04 -10.83
N ALA A 99 2.00 -0.37 -11.90
CA ALA A 99 2.80 0.86 -11.87
C ALA A 99 2.04 2.01 -12.56
N TYR A 100 2.54 2.49 -13.68
CA TYR A 100 1.99 3.65 -14.42
C TYR A 100 1.17 3.25 -15.66
N GLY A 101 1.10 1.97 -16.00
CA GLY A 101 0.26 1.41 -17.07
C GLY A 101 0.52 2.00 -18.46
N GLU A 102 -0.55 2.05 -19.24
CA GLU A 102 -0.53 2.55 -20.62
C GLU A 102 -0.21 4.05 -20.74
N LYS A 103 -0.38 4.83 -19.66
CA LYS A 103 -0.13 6.28 -19.67
C LYS A 103 1.32 6.64 -19.42
N GLY A 104 2.07 5.75 -18.75
CA GLY A 104 3.41 6.07 -18.25
C GLY A 104 3.39 7.11 -17.11
N GLY A 105 4.57 7.54 -16.68
CA GLY A 105 4.78 8.52 -15.60
C GLY A 105 5.49 9.79 -16.07
N GLY A 106 4.73 10.77 -16.53
CA GLY A 106 5.26 12.03 -17.05
C GLY A 106 6.24 11.81 -18.22
N ASP A 107 7.28 12.64 -18.29
CA ASP A 107 8.32 12.54 -19.33
C ASP A 107 9.41 11.50 -19.00
N VAL A 108 9.32 10.87 -17.83
CA VAL A 108 10.39 10.02 -17.29
C VAL A 108 10.12 8.54 -17.54
N ILE A 109 8.90 8.08 -17.30
CA ILE A 109 8.53 6.67 -17.40
C ILE A 109 7.67 6.44 -18.63
N PRO A 110 8.18 5.69 -19.65
CA PRO A 110 7.40 5.39 -20.84
C PRO A 110 6.14 4.57 -20.55
N PRO A 111 5.14 4.60 -21.44
CA PRO A 111 4.00 3.70 -21.36
C PRO A 111 4.40 2.23 -21.32
N ASN A 112 3.59 1.41 -20.64
CA ASN A 112 3.74 -0.05 -20.56
C ASN A 112 5.14 -0.50 -20.15
N THR A 113 5.74 0.18 -19.17
CA THR A 113 7.10 -0.09 -18.71
C THR A 113 7.10 -0.73 -17.34
N ASP A 114 7.70 -1.92 -17.24
CA ASP A 114 7.98 -2.58 -15.98
C ASP A 114 9.07 -1.85 -15.22
N LEU A 115 8.95 -1.82 -13.90
CA LEU A 115 9.85 -1.09 -13.04
C LEU A 115 10.53 -2.01 -12.03
N ILE A 116 11.77 -1.70 -11.70
CA ILE A 116 12.53 -2.35 -10.63
C ILE A 116 12.62 -1.38 -9.47
N PHE A 117 12.20 -1.82 -8.29
CA PHE A 117 12.42 -1.08 -7.05
C PHE A 117 13.26 -1.90 -6.09
N GLU A 118 14.28 -1.26 -5.55
CA GLU A 118 15.06 -1.75 -4.42
C GLU A 118 14.80 -0.84 -3.24
N PHE A 119 14.42 -1.38 -2.09
CA PHE A 119 14.07 -0.57 -0.93
C PHE A 119 14.52 -1.19 0.39
N GLU A 120 14.70 -0.32 1.38
CA GLU A 120 14.93 -0.67 2.77
C GLU A 120 13.86 -0.02 3.66
N ILE A 121 13.28 -0.81 4.55
CA ILE A 121 12.34 -0.32 5.57
C ILE A 121 13.13 0.23 6.74
N ILE A 122 13.19 1.54 6.85
CA ILE A 122 13.98 2.25 7.87
C ILE A 122 13.25 2.26 9.20
N ASP A 123 11.93 2.55 9.17
CA ASP A 123 11.12 2.53 10.38
C ASP A 123 9.66 2.22 10.09
N VAL A 124 8.97 1.68 11.09
CA VAL A 124 7.53 1.45 11.09
C VAL A 124 6.95 2.20 12.27
N LEU A 125 6.39 3.35 11.98
CA LEU A 125 5.78 4.21 12.98
C LEU A 125 4.41 3.66 13.35
N ASP A 126 4.12 3.64 14.65
CA ASP A 126 2.75 3.38 15.09
C ASP A 126 1.86 4.54 14.65
N PRO A 127 0.67 4.27 14.17
CA PRO A 127 -0.35 5.30 14.22
C PRO A 127 -0.41 5.78 15.69
N HIS A 128 -0.41 7.09 15.89
CA HIS A 128 -0.48 7.69 17.23
C HIS A 128 -1.82 7.37 17.95
N TYR A 129 -2.66 6.52 17.36
CA TYR A 129 -3.90 6.03 17.95
C TYR A 129 -3.83 4.50 18.10
N LYS A 130 -4.25 4.03 19.23
CA LYS A 130 -4.50 2.62 19.47
C LYS A 130 -5.87 2.29 18.87
N MET A 131 -5.94 1.31 17.96
CA MET A 131 -7.22 0.75 17.58
C MET A 131 -7.77 0.00 18.80
N ILE A 132 -8.90 0.46 19.30
CA ILE A 132 -9.65 -0.22 20.37
C ILE A 132 -10.91 -0.81 19.75
N ASP A 133 -11.33 -1.96 20.23
CA ASP A 133 -12.61 -2.52 19.83
C ASP A 133 -13.78 -1.78 20.50
N SER A 134 -15.00 -2.11 20.09
CA SER A 134 -16.19 -1.45 20.60
C SER A 134 -16.43 -1.69 22.11
N GLU A 135 -16.00 -2.82 22.64
CA GLU A 135 -16.15 -3.15 24.05
C GLU A 135 -15.18 -2.33 24.89
N GLU A 136 -13.90 -2.27 24.51
CA GLU A 136 -12.89 -1.41 25.17
C GLU A 136 -13.28 0.07 25.09
N LEU A 137 -13.85 0.52 23.96
CA LEU A 137 -14.34 1.89 23.82
C LEU A 137 -15.48 2.21 24.78
N ILE A 138 -16.48 1.34 24.90
CA ILE A 138 -17.62 1.50 25.81
C ILE A 138 -17.13 1.55 27.28
N GLU A 139 -16.20 0.66 27.65
CA GLU A 139 -15.62 0.66 28.98
C GLU A 139 -14.92 1.99 29.29
N LYS A 140 -14.12 2.51 28.35
CA LYS A 140 -13.43 3.82 28.52
C LYS A 140 -14.41 4.99 28.64
N ILE A 141 -15.49 4.99 27.88
CA ILE A 141 -16.53 6.02 27.96
C ILE A 141 -17.24 5.95 29.33
N ASN A 142 -17.59 4.77 29.79
CA ASN A 142 -18.24 4.58 31.08
C ASN A 142 -17.35 4.99 32.27
N ASN A 143 -16.03 4.88 32.11
CA ASN A 143 -15.04 5.28 33.10
C ASN A 143 -14.63 6.77 32.99
N ASN A 144 -15.46 7.62 32.37
CA ASN A 144 -15.18 9.05 32.13
C ASN A 144 -13.92 9.35 31.30
N SER A 145 -13.42 8.39 30.53
CA SER A 145 -12.37 8.63 29.54
C SER A 145 -12.97 9.32 28.33
N VAL A 146 -12.28 10.34 27.81
CA VAL A 146 -12.71 11.08 26.63
C VAL A 146 -12.28 10.32 25.38
N ALA A 147 -13.23 10.04 24.49
CA ALA A 147 -12.95 9.55 23.16
C ALA A 147 -13.05 10.69 22.14
N LEU A 148 -11.96 10.94 21.40
CA LEU A 148 -11.90 11.96 20.36
C LEU A 148 -12.18 11.31 18.99
N ASP A 149 -13.19 11.80 18.28
CA ASP A 149 -13.50 11.37 16.91
C ASP A 149 -12.74 12.28 15.92
N ILE A 150 -11.65 11.76 15.36
CA ILE A 150 -10.77 12.50 14.44
C ILE A 150 -11.07 12.21 12.96
N ARG A 151 -12.18 11.54 12.66
CA ARG A 151 -12.59 11.31 11.26
C ARG A 151 -12.88 12.63 10.57
N LEU A 152 -12.70 12.67 9.25
CA LEU A 152 -13.13 13.81 8.46
C LEU A 152 -14.66 13.95 8.53
N GLU A 153 -15.16 15.17 8.46
CA GLU A 153 -16.59 15.47 8.53
C GLU A 153 -17.43 14.65 7.53
N SER A 154 -16.90 14.44 6.31
CA SER A 154 -17.51 13.57 5.30
C SER A 154 -17.62 12.10 5.69
N GLN A 155 -16.93 11.66 6.73
CA GLN A 155 -16.98 10.29 7.26
C GLN A 155 -17.97 10.13 8.40
N TRP A 156 -18.64 11.20 8.84
CA TRP A 156 -19.60 11.17 9.93
C TRP A 156 -21.02 10.82 9.50
N GLU A 157 -21.26 10.62 8.19
CA GLU A 157 -22.57 10.26 7.65
C GLU A 157 -23.19 9.00 8.27
N ASN A 158 -22.35 8.10 8.80
CA ASN A 158 -22.77 6.87 9.50
C ASN A 158 -22.98 7.05 11.01
N GLY A 159 -23.07 8.28 11.49
CA GLY A 159 -23.27 8.61 12.90
C GLY A 159 -21.98 8.82 13.69
N VAL A 160 -22.11 9.54 14.78
CA VAL A 160 -21.03 9.88 15.73
C VAL A 160 -21.12 8.94 16.92
N ILE A 161 -19.97 8.53 17.43
CA ILE A 161 -19.92 7.73 18.65
C ILE A 161 -20.38 8.61 19.83
N LYS A 162 -21.40 8.18 20.54
CA LYS A 162 -21.91 8.91 21.71
C LYS A 162 -20.79 9.09 22.75
N GLY A 163 -20.58 10.31 23.20
CA GLY A 163 -19.53 10.66 24.18
C GLY A 163 -18.19 11.05 23.58
N THR A 164 -18.10 11.18 22.24
CA THR A 164 -16.91 11.70 21.58
C THR A 164 -17.00 13.21 21.36
N PHE A 165 -15.85 13.87 21.33
CA PHE A 165 -15.74 15.25 20.85
C PHE A 165 -15.36 15.20 19.38
N GLN A 166 -16.09 15.97 18.56
CA GLN A 166 -15.78 16.14 17.14
C GLN A 166 -14.81 17.30 17.00
N GLU A 167 -13.61 17.02 16.55
CA GLU A 167 -12.64 18.03 16.19
C GLU A 167 -12.19 17.77 14.75
N THR A 168 -12.43 18.74 13.86
CA THR A 168 -11.87 18.70 12.53
C THR A 168 -10.37 18.98 12.65
N ALA A 169 -9.56 18.07 12.16
CA ALA A 169 -8.09 18.12 12.26
C ALA A 169 -7.44 19.35 11.57
N PHE A 170 -8.22 20.29 11.05
CA PHE A 170 -7.78 21.46 10.32
C PHE A 170 -8.65 22.72 10.60
N ASN A 171 -8.71 23.15 11.87
CA ASN A 171 -8.87 24.58 12.11
C ASN A 171 -7.47 25.17 12.26
N LYS A 172 -6.93 25.65 11.15
CA LYS A 172 -5.89 26.68 11.20
C LYS A 172 -6.62 28.02 11.21
N ASP A 173 -6.69 28.67 12.37
CA ASP A 173 -6.74 30.12 12.43
C ASP A 173 -5.38 30.69 11.99
#